data_a7f9606724506a9a28f1eebc031bc3c5
#
_entry.id   a7f9606724506a9a28f1eebc031bc3c5
#
_cell.length_a   1.000
_cell.length_b   1.000
_cell.length_c   1.000
_cell.angle_alpha   90.00
_cell.angle_beta   90.00
_cell.angle_gamma   90.00
#
_symmetry.space_group_name_H-M   'P 1'
#
loop_
_entity.id
_entity.type
_entity.pdbx_description
1 polymer ?
#
loop_
_entity_poly.entity_id
_entity_poly.type
_entity_poly.pdbx_seq_one_letter_code
_entity_poly.pdbx_strand_id
1 'polypeptide(L)'
;MGLTHRSVGTHAAAFGGTRRAGERIVALAGNPNVGKSTVFNALTGMRQHTGNWAGKTVGCACGRCRSAREQYLLVDLPGTYSLQPHSAEEAVACDFVCGGKADAVVVVCDATCLERTLVLALQMHSVTLNTIVCVNLLDEARHKRIHIDLPALQAQLGMPVVGVTARKKKTLRALLDALDAVMAAPQPRPDGAPEAGDPADDVRRAEVICHAAVRRETPEYAARDRRLDRLLTSRATGYPIMLLGLAAVLWLTIAGANAPSEWLAHFFGWAQGRFSAMLIFLHAPGWLQGLLVDGMFRTLAWVVAVMLPPMAIFFPLFTLLEDAGYLPRVAYNLDRPFQACRACGKQALTMCMGLGCNAAGVVGCRIIDSERERLLAVLTNSLMPCNGRFPALIALMTMFFSLSGSTLTAALLLTAALMLCVGLTFGATWLLSATVLRGKPSAFALELPPYRAPQVGQVLVRSVFDRTLFVLGRAAAVAAPAGMALWALANVHSGGVSLLTRCAAALDPLGQAMGMDGVLLLAFVLGFPANEIVLPIAVMGYLAQGSLSDALGLAQMHALLTANGWTWTTAVSAVLFFLLHWPCSTTLWTIRRETGSAKWTLLAALLPTALGMALCAAFTALSRLIGW
;
A
#
# COMPACT_ATOMS: atom_id res chain seq x y z
N MET A 1 30.62 8.11 -4.03
CA MET A 1 31.71 8.18 -3.05
C MET A 1 31.99 6.77 -2.59
N GLY A 2 33.17 6.24 -2.93
CA GLY A 2 33.55 4.85 -2.70
C GLY A 2 33.78 4.56 -1.22
N LEU A 3 33.23 3.45 -0.77
CA LEU A 3 33.45 2.87 0.54
C LEU A 3 34.83 2.19 0.53
N THR A 4 35.76 2.73 1.29
CA THR A 4 37.13 2.20 1.45
C THR A 4 37.12 0.94 2.32
N HIS A 5 37.98 -0.02 1.96
CA HIS A 5 38.24 -1.34 2.55
C HIS A 5 38.70 -1.38 4.02
N ARG A 6 38.39 -0.39 4.86
CA ARG A 6 38.92 -0.27 6.24
C ARG A 6 37.92 -0.50 7.37
N SER A 7 36.73 -1.05 7.11
CA SER A 7 35.71 -1.30 8.16
C SER A 7 35.49 -2.77 8.53
N VAL A 8 36.46 -3.66 8.25
CA VAL A 8 36.30 -5.11 8.49
C VAL A 8 36.66 -5.54 9.93
N GLY A 9 37.07 -4.62 10.81
CA GLY A 9 37.64 -4.97 12.10
C GLY A 9 36.79 -4.75 13.38
N THR A 10 35.56 -4.21 13.32
CA THR A 10 34.82 -3.83 14.55
C THR A 10 33.33 -4.16 14.54
N HIS A 11 32.89 -5.21 13.87
CA HIS A 11 31.47 -5.48 13.65
C HIS A 11 30.77 -6.43 14.65
N ALA A 12 31.38 -6.81 15.75
CA ALA A 12 30.73 -7.64 16.79
C ALA A 12 29.76 -6.86 17.70
N ALA A 13 29.77 -5.52 17.69
CA ALA A 13 28.99 -4.68 18.59
C ALA A 13 27.71 -4.08 18.00
N ALA A 14 27.32 -4.42 16.78
CA ALA A 14 26.25 -3.74 16.03
C ALA A 14 24.91 -4.47 16.01
N PHE A 15 24.73 -5.56 16.74
CA PHE A 15 23.43 -6.15 17.02
C PHE A 15 22.79 -5.44 18.22
N GLY A 16 21.64 -4.80 18.05
CA GLY A 16 20.88 -4.15 19.13
C GLY A 16 20.28 -5.11 20.18
N GLY A 17 20.67 -6.38 20.17
CA GLY A 17 20.45 -7.35 21.23
C GLY A 17 21.80 -7.78 21.79
N THR A 18 22.22 -7.23 22.92
CA THR A 18 23.40 -7.72 23.63
C THR A 18 23.24 -9.21 23.93
N ARG A 19 24.10 -10.05 23.30
CA ARG A 19 24.24 -11.48 23.66
C ARG A 19 24.58 -11.55 25.15
N ARG A 20 23.77 -12.21 25.92
CA ARG A 20 24.11 -12.51 27.32
C ARG A 20 25.12 -13.63 27.34
N ALA A 21 25.99 -13.64 28.35
CA ALA A 21 26.94 -14.73 28.52
C ALA A 21 26.15 -16.06 28.63
N GLY A 22 26.46 -17.01 27.73
CA GLY A 22 25.77 -18.31 27.66
C GLY A 22 24.55 -18.37 26.71
N GLU A 23 24.07 -17.28 26.09
CA GLU A 23 23.01 -17.33 25.09
C GLU A 23 23.53 -17.86 23.75
N ARG A 24 22.79 -18.81 23.13
CA ARG A 24 23.07 -19.29 21.77
C ARG A 24 22.21 -18.58 20.74
N ILE A 25 22.77 -18.27 19.57
CA ILE A 25 22.12 -17.55 18.50
C ILE A 25 21.58 -18.53 17.47
N VAL A 26 20.27 -18.48 17.24
CA VAL A 26 19.57 -19.31 16.26
C VAL A 26 18.98 -18.41 15.17
N ALA A 27 19.40 -18.64 13.92
CA ALA A 27 18.83 -17.94 12.78
C ALA A 27 17.57 -18.65 12.27
N LEU A 28 16.48 -17.90 12.06
CA LEU A 28 15.34 -18.37 11.27
C LEU A 28 15.50 -17.91 9.84
N ALA A 29 15.67 -18.85 8.92
CA ALA A 29 15.73 -18.64 7.48
C ALA A 29 14.49 -19.25 6.79
N GLY A 30 14.22 -18.90 5.57
CA GLY A 30 13.13 -19.47 4.77
C GLY A 30 12.68 -18.52 3.67
N ASN A 31 11.99 -19.08 2.69
CA ASN A 31 11.43 -18.31 1.59
C ASN A 31 10.39 -17.28 2.09
N PRO A 32 10.11 -16.23 1.35
CA PRO A 32 8.97 -15.35 1.65
C PRO A 32 7.66 -16.15 1.75
N ASN A 33 6.78 -15.75 2.67
CA ASN A 33 5.44 -16.31 2.88
C ASN A 33 5.32 -17.76 3.40
N VAL A 34 6.41 -18.42 3.78
CA VAL A 34 6.37 -19.76 4.40
C VAL A 34 5.88 -19.76 5.87
N GLY A 35 5.53 -18.58 6.39
CA GLY A 35 5.09 -18.42 7.78
C GLY A 35 6.23 -18.30 8.79
N LYS A 36 7.43 -17.90 8.36
CA LYS A 36 8.64 -17.69 9.18
C LYS A 36 8.36 -16.77 10.38
N SER A 37 7.83 -15.57 10.14
CA SER A 37 7.51 -14.60 11.20
C SER A 37 6.38 -15.10 12.14
N THR A 38 5.50 -15.99 11.66
CA THR A 38 4.50 -16.64 12.52
C THR A 38 5.17 -17.63 13.49
N VAL A 39 6.13 -18.41 13.02
CA VAL A 39 6.95 -19.30 13.87
C VAL A 39 7.75 -18.48 14.88
N PHE A 40 8.41 -17.41 14.43
CA PHE A 40 9.16 -16.49 15.27
C PHE A 40 8.30 -15.90 16.40
N ASN A 41 7.16 -15.32 16.05
CA ASN A 41 6.24 -14.69 17.02
C ASN A 41 5.67 -15.72 18.02
N ALA A 42 5.39 -16.93 17.56
CA ALA A 42 4.87 -18.00 18.41
C ALA A 42 5.91 -18.53 19.42
N LEU A 43 7.21 -18.55 19.04
CA LEU A 43 8.32 -18.94 19.91
C LEU A 43 8.73 -17.84 20.89
N THR A 44 8.73 -16.58 20.47
CA THR A 44 9.18 -15.44 21.27
C THR A 44 8.07 -14.78 22.10
N GLY A 45 6.81 -15.21 21.90
CA GLY A 45 5.64 -14.61 22.57
C GLY A 45 5.38 -13.16 22.16
N MET A 46 5.68 -12.79 20.92
CA MET A 46 5.58 -11.42 20.37
C MET A 46 6.46 -10.36 21.09
N ARG A 47 7.47 -10.78 21.85
CA ARG A 47 8.47 -9.87 22.44
C ARG A 47 9.59 -9.61 21.44
N GLN A 48 9.30 -8.77 20.45
CA GLN A 48 10.27 -8.38 19.42
C GLN A 48 11.07 -7.17 19.85
N HIS A 49 12.39 -7.21 19.63
CA HIS A 49 13.23 -6.03 19.55
C HIS A 49 13.68 -5.90 18.08
N THR A 50 13.27 -4.83 17.41
CA THR A 50 13.76 -4.50 16.07
C THR A 50 15.16 -3.90 16.20
N GLY A 51 16.17 -4.58 15.67
CA GLY A 51 17.53 -4.05 15.53
C GLY A 51 17.79 -3.72 14.07
N ASN A 52 18.41 -2.56 13.81
CA ASN A 52 18.90 -2.24 12.48
C ASN A 52 20.31 -2.80 12.30
N TRP A 53 20.58 -3.37 11.12
CA TRP A 53 21.93 -3.79 10.77
C TRP A 53 22.83 -2.58 10.53
N ALA A 54 24.00 -2.55 11.17
CA ALA A 54 24.93 -1.44 10.99
C ALA A 54 25.36 -1.33 9.52
N GLY A 55 25.05 -0.20 8.90
CA GLY A 55 25.42 0.11 7.51
C GLY A 55 24.43 -0.33 6.43
N LYS A 56 23.30 -1.01 6.78
CA LYS A 56 22.21 -1.34 5.85
C LYS A 56 20.87 -1.02 6.51
N THR A 57 19.92 -0.47 5.76
CA THR A 57 18.58 -0.06 6.22
C THR A 57 17.62 -1.24 6.46
N VAL A 58 18.12 -2.47 6.56
CA VAL A 58 17.33 -3.69 6.72
C VAL A 58 17.22 -4.05 8.20
N GLY A 59 16.00 -4.01 8.74
CA GLY A 59 15.71 -4.41 10.12
C GLY A 59 15.54 -5.93 10.24
N CYS A 60 16.34 -6.58 11.09
CA CYS A 60 16.09 -7.95 11.53
C CYS A 60 15.36 -7.95 12.87
N ALA A 61 14.32 -8.75 13.03
CA ALA A 61 13.66 -8.92 14.32
C ALA A 61 14.45 -9.93 15.17
N CYS A 62 14.72 -9.55 16.42
CA CYS A 62 15.35 -10.43 17.40
C CYS A 62 14.41 -10.67 18.57
N GLY A 63 14.37 -11.90 19.07
CA GLY A 63 13.55 -12.27 20.21
C GLY A 63 14.14 -13.41 21.00
N ARG A 64 13.86 -13.48 22.29
CA ARG A 64 14.33 -14.55 23.15
C ARG A 64 13.26 -15.62 23.29
N CYS A 65 13.67 -16.86 23.17
CA CYS A 65 12.85 -18.00 23.54
C CYS A 65 13.59 -18.90 24.54
N ARG A 66 12.82 -19.63 25.33
CA ARG A 66 13.33 -20.57 26.33
C ARG A 66 12.84 -21.97 25.99
N SER A 67 13.80 -22.90 25.86
CA SER A 67 13.52 -24.34 25.81
C SER A 67 13.54 -24.91 27.23
N ALA A 68 13.45 -26.23 27.33
CA ALA A 68 13.60 -26.93 28.60
C ALA A 68 15.05 -26.88 29.14
N ARG A 69 16.04 -26.73 28.27
CA ARG A 69 17.48 -26.84 28.60
C ARG A 69 18.22 -25.51 28.52
N GLU A 70 17.94 -24.70 27.48
CA GLU A 70 18.73 -23.50 27.19
C GLU A 70 17.86 -22.28 26.84
N GLN A 71 18.49 -21.10 26.82
CA GLN A 71 17.90 -19.88 26.30
C GLN A 71 18.51 -19.55 24.94
N TYR A 72 17.65 -19.26 23.96
CA TYR A 72 18.04 -18.95 22.60
C TYR A 72 17.68 -17.52 22.24
N LEU A 73 18.62 -16.84 21.56
CA LEU A 73 18.35 -15.60 20.85
C LEU A 73 17.99 -15.95 19.41
N LEU A 74 16.70 -15.85 19.10
CA LEU A 74 16.20 -16.05 17.75
C LEU A 74 16.39 -14.78 16.93
N VAL A 75 16.91 -14.92 15.71
CA VAL A 75 17.08 -13.83 14.74
C VAL A 75 16.23 -14.17 13.51
N ASP A 76 15.21 -13.38 13.23
CA ASP A 76 14.37 -13.53 12.05
C ASP A 76 15.07 -12.89 10.84
N LEU A 77 15.66 -13.72 9.98
CA LEU A 77 16.34 -13.24 8.78
C LEU A 77 15.33 -12.82 7.71
N PRO A 78 15.66 -11.85 6.83
CA PRO A 78 14.86 -11.57 5.65
C PRO A 78 14.58 -12.83 4.84
N GLY A 79 13.40 -12.88 4.19
CA GLY A 79 13.05 -13.99 3.31
C GLY A 79 14.03 -14.07 2.13
N THR A 80 14.58 -15.26 1.89
CA THR A 80 15.49 -15.50 0.77
C THR A 80 15.11 -16.78 0.04
N TYR A 81 15.34 -16.81 -1.26
CA TYR A 81 15.09 -17.99 -2.11
C TYR A 81 16.33 -18.85 -2.30
N SER A 82 17.51 -18.25 -2.18
CA SER A 82 18.79 -18.91 -2.34
C SER A 82 19.89 -18.16 -1.57
N LEU A 83 21.04 -18.77 -1.42
CA LEU A 83 22.25 -18.13 -0.90
C LEU A 83 22.98 -17.24 -1.93
N GLN A 84 22.45 -17.13 -3.16
CA GLN A 84 22.90 -16.16 -4.15
C GLN A 84 22.02 -14.91 -4.06
N PRO A 85 22.48 -13.82 -3.41
CA PRO A 85 21.62 -12.68 -3.13
C PRO A 85 21.36 -11.86 -4.40
N HIS A 86 20.08 -11.65 -4.71
CA HIS A 86 19.61 -10.75 -5.77
C HIS A 86 19.10 -9.41 -5.22
N SER A 87 18.94 -9.30 -3.88
CA SER A 87 18.51 -8.08 -3.19
C SER A 87 19.43 -7.76 -2.02
N ALA A 88 19.39 -6.49 -1.56
CA ALA A 88 20.13 -6.07 -0.37
C ALA A 88 19.69 -6.82 0.91
N GLU A 89 18.41 -7.23 0.96
CA GLU A 89 17.84 -8.00 2.07
C GLU A 89 18.35 -9.43 2.08
N GLU A 90 18.36 -10.10 0.92
CA GLU A 90 18.93 -11.44 0.77
C GLU A 90 20.42 -11.46 1.08
N ALA A 91 21.16 -10.41 0.69
CA ALA A 91 22.57 -10.28 1.03
C ALA A 91 22.82 -10.21 2.54
N VAL A 92 21.89 -9.63 3.33
CA VAL A 92 21.97 -9.62 4.79
C VAL A 92 21.80 -11.01 5.37
N ALA A 93 20.82 -11.79 4.87
CA ALA A 93 20.59 -13.17 5.30
C ALA A 93 21.79 -14.07 4.98
N CYS A 94 22.35 -13.93 3.77
CA CYS A 94 23.53 -14.65 3.32
C CYS A 94 24.75 -14.31 4.19
N ASP A 95 25.07 -13.02 4.36
CA ASP A 95 26.18 -12.53 5.18
C ASP A 95 26.07 -13.00 6.65
N PHE A 96 24.84 -13.15 7.17
CA PHE A 96 24.63 -13.61 8.53
C PHE A 96 24.97 -15.08 8.70
N VAL A 97 24.47 -15.94 7.80
CA VAL A 97 24.68 -17.38 7.86
C VAL A 97 26.10 -17.75 7.43
N CYS A 98 26.57 -17.25 6.29
CA CYS A 98 27.92 -17.53 5.80
C CYS A 98 29.01 -16.94 6.73
N GLY A 99 28.73 -15.80 7.35
CA GLY A 99 29.64 -15.15 8.31
C GLY A 99 29.76 -15.82 9.68
N GLY A 100 29.10 -16.97 9.93
CA GLY A 100 29.25 -17.75 11.15
C GLY A 100 28.66 -17.14 12.41
N LYS A 101 27.68 -16.25 12.27
CA LYS A 101 27.07 -15.54 13.40
C LYS A 101 25.98 -16.34 14.12
N ALA A 102 25.45 -17.37 13.48
CA ALA A 102 24.47 -18.30 14.04
C ALA A 102 25.13 -19.58 14.53
N ASP A 103 24.78 -20.04 15.73
CA ASP A 103 25.18 -21.33 16.29
C ASP A 103 24.37 -22.48 15.63
N ALA A 104 23.10 -22.21 15.22
CA ALA A 104 22.29 -23.08 14.38
C ALA A 104 21.35 -22.28 13.47
N VAL A 105 20.87 -22.94 12.40
CA VAL A 105 19.90 -22.39 11.44
C VAL A 105 18.64 -23.24 11.41
N VAL A 106 17.48 -22.63 11.60
CA VAL A 106 16.17 -23.25 11.39
C VAL A 106 15.62 -22.76 10.07
N VAL A 107 15.52 -23.63 9.08
CA VAL A 107 14.95 -23.33 7.77
C VAL A 107 13.47 -23.66 7.76
N VAL A 108 12.62 -22.64 7.66
CA VAL A 108 11.17 -22.82 7.62
C VAL A 108 10.75 -23.08 6.18
N CYS A 109 10.18 -24.28 5.95
CA CYS A 109 9.69 -24.75 4.67
C CYS A 109 8.15 -24.81 4.66
N ASP A 110 7.54 -24.53 3.51
CA ASP A 110 6.09 -24.65 3.30
C ASP A 110 5.73 -26.09 2.91
N ALA A 111 4.93 -26.76 3.73
CA ALA A 111 4.44 -28.11 3.47
C ALA A 111 3.63 -28.24 2.17
N THR A 112 3.04 -27.16 1.67
CA THR A 112 2.21 -27.17 0.46
C THR A 112 3.02 -27.05 -0.83
N CYS A 113 4.26 -26.54 -0.74
CA CYS A 113 5.21 -26.40 -1.85
C CYS A 113 6.64 -26.76 -1.40
N LEU A 114 6.77 -27.95 -0.78
CA LEU A 114 7.98 -28.39 -0.10
C LEU A 114 9.18 -28.47 -1.05
N GLU A 115 9.00 -29.01 -2.26
CA GLU A 115 10.01 -29.15 -3.31
C GLU A 115 10.82 -27.87 -3.54
N ARG A 116 10.14 -26.75 -3.59
CA ARG A 116 10.74 -25.45 -3.84
C ARG A 116 11.44 -24.87 -2.62
N THR A 117 10.87 -25.10 -1.43
CA THR A 117 11.40 -24.52 -0.19
C THR A 117 12.55 -25.33 0.39
N LEU A 118 12.71 -26.60 -0.02
CA LEU A 118 13.83 -27.46 0.36
C LEU A 118 15.15 -27.06 -0.30
N VAL A 119 15.13 -26.42 -1.47
CA VAL A 119 16.35 -25.95 -2.14
C VAL A 119 17.17 -25.06 -1.20
N LEU A 120 16.53 -24.11 -0.54
CA LEU A 120 17.20 -23.25 0.44
C LEU A 120 17.74 -24.06 1.64
N ALA A 121 17.02 -25.07 2.11
CA ALA A 121 17.47 -25.92 3.21
C ALA A 121 18.72 -26.71 2.85
N LEU A 122 18.81 -27.22 1.62
CA LEU A 122 20.01 -27.92 1.12
C LEU A 122 21.20 -26.95 1.05
N GLN A 123 21.01 -25.73 0.54
CA GLN A 123 22.05 -24.72 0.51
C GLN A 123 22.50 -24.27 1.90
N MET A 124 21.58 -24.08 2.85
CA MET A 124 21.94 -23.74 4.24
C MET A 124 22.72 -24.85 4.90
N HIS A 125 22.38 -26.11 4.62
CA HIS A 125 23.09 -27.27 5.17
C HIS A 125 24.52 -27.39 4.66
N SER A 126 24.79 -26.99 3.41
CA SER A 126 26.16 -26.95 2.89
C SER A 126 27.06 -25.92 3.60
N VAL A 127 26.45 -24.86 4.17
CA VAL A 127 27.16 -23.82 4.92
C VAL A 127 27.33 -24.17 6.40
N THR A 128 26.32 -24.81 7.00
CA THR A 128 26.35 -25.23 8.42
C THR A 128 25.58 -26.51 8.65
N LEU A 129 26.26 -27.51 9.22
CA LEU A 129 25.67 -28.81 9.55
C LEU A 129 24.62 -28.69 10.66
N ASN A 130 24.67 -27.63 11.48
CA ASN A 130 23.69 -27.34 12.53
C ASN A 130 22.39 -26.75 11.95
N THR A 131 21.85 -27.40 10.93
CA THR A 131 20.62 -26.98 10.23
C THR A 131 19.45 -27.88 10.59
N ILE A 132 18.30 -27.27 10.88
CA ILE A 132 17.02 -27.95 11.18
C ILE A 132 15.99 -27.52 10.15
N VAL A 133 15.30 -28.48 9.55
CA VAL A 133 14.19 -28.21 8.63
C VAL A 133 12.87 -28.18 9.41
N CYS A 134 12.22 -27.01 9.42
CA CYS A 134 10.92 -26.80 10.03
C CYS A 134 9.84 -26.81 8.95
N VAL A 135 9.15 -27.92 8.74
CA VAL A 135 8.05 -28.05 7.78
C VAL A 135 6.78 -27.45 8.40
N ASN A 136 6.47 -26.23 8.02
CA ASN A 136 5.31 -25.47 8.52
C ASN A 136 4.08 -25.63 7.61
N LEU A 137 2.91 -25.17 8.06
CA LEU A 137 1.63 -25.25 7.33
C LEU A 137 1.14 -26.69 7.08
N LEU A 138 1.45 -27.64 7.98
CA LEU A 138 0.98 -29.02 7.88
C LEU A 138 -0.56 -29.14 7.92
N ASP A 139 -1.27 -28.22 8.54
CA ASP A 139 -2.72 -28.14 8.52
C ASP A 139 -3.24 -27.80 7.12
N GLU A 140 -2.60 -26.88 6.41
CA GLU A 140 -2.93 -26.56 5.03
C GLU A 140 -2.58 -27.73 4.08
N ALA A 141 -1.44 -28.38 4.29
CA ALA A 141 -1.05 -29.56 3.52
C ALA A 141 -2.09 -30.69 3.66
N ARG A 142 -2.53 -30.98 4.90
CA ARG A 142 -3.60 -31.97 5.15
C ARG A 142 -4.93 -31.58 4.49
N HIS A 143 -5.29 -30.30 4.52
CA HIS A 143 -6.49 -29.78 3.84
C HIS A 143 -6.41 -29.99 2.33
N LYS A 144 -5.20 -29.87 1.77
CA LYS A 144 -4.89 -30.12 0.35
C LYS A 144 -4.65 -31.59 0.03
N ARG A 145 -4.85 -32.50 0.99
CA ARG A 145 -4.58 -33.94 0.88
C ARG A 145 -3.15 -34.24 0.41
N ILE A 146 -2.19 -33.48 0.95
CA ILE A 146 -0.77 -33.70 0.77
C ILE A 146 -0.26 -34.40 2.04
N HIS A 147 0.19 -35.62 1.88
CA HIS A 147 0.79 -36.41 2.95
C HIS A 147 2.31 -36.34 2.84
N ILE A 148 2.95 -35.90 3.92
CA ILE A 148 4.41 -35.78 4.00
C ILE A 148 4.90 -36.80 5.04
N ASP A 149 5.73 -37.70 4.59
CA ASP A 149 6.44 -38.64 5.46
C ASP A 149 7.69 -37.97 6.04
N LEU A 150 7.56 -37.40 7.25
CA LEU A 150 8.65 -36.67 7.90
C LEU A 150 9.86 -37.55 8.21
N PRO A 151 9.71 -38.80 8.71
CA PRO A 151 10.81 -39.75 8.87
C PRO A 151 11.57 -40.03 7.57
N ALA A 152 10.85 -40.33 6.48
CA ALA A 152 11.47 -40.53 5.18
C ALA A 152 12.20 -39.27 4.68
N LEU A 153 11.59 -38.09 4.88
CA LEU A 153 12.19 -36.81 4.52
C LEU A 153 13.49 -36.57 5.32
N GLN A 154 13.48 -36.86 6.63
CA GLN A 154 14.67 -36.73 7.47
C GLN A 154 15.80 -37.68 7.04
N ALA A 155 15.46 -38.92 6.72
CA ALA A 155 16.44 -39.92 6.25
C ALA A 155 17.10 -39.49 4.92
N GLN A 156 16.32 -38.94 4.01
CA GLN A 156 16.79 -38.45 2.70
C GLN A 156 17.65 -37.19 2.80
N LEU A 157 17.28 -36.27 3.71
CA LEU A 157 17.99 -34.98 3.88
C LEU A 157 19.26 -35.13 4.73
N GLY A 158 19.33 -36.11 5.62
CA GLY A 158 20.45 -36.29 6.56
C GLY A 158 20.48 -35.24 7.68
N MET A 159 19.40 -34.47 7.87
CA MET A 159 19.29 -33.41 8.87
C MET A 159 17.95 -33.51 9.63
N PRO A 160 17.83 -33.00 10.87
CA PRO A 160 16.59 -33.05 11.63
C PRO A 160 15.43 -32.34 10.91
N VAL A 161 14.30 -33.03 10.81
CA VAL A 161 13.07 -32.52 10.21
C VAL A 161 11.95 -32.49 11.24
N VAL A 162 11.34 -31.34 11.44
CA VAL A 162 10.24 -31.13 12.38
C VAL A 162 9.02 -30.60 11.69
N GLY A 163 7.90 -31.28 11.83
CA GLY A 163 6.61 -30.81 11.29
C GLY A 163 5.89 -29.90 12.28
N VAL A 164 5.50 -28.71 11.82
CA VAL A 164 4.93 -27.66 12.66
C VAL A 164 3.65 -27.09 12.03
N THR A 165 2.73 -26.70 12.90
CA THR A 165 1.64 -25.78 12.58
C THR A 165 1.82 -24.58 13.50
N ALA A 166 2.43 -23.50 13.03
CA ALA A 166 2.88 -22.37 13.86
C ALA A 166 1.77 -21.75 14.73
N ARG A 167 0.51 -21.89 14.32
CA ARG A 167 -0.67 -21.45 15.10
C ARG A 167 -0.96 -22.34 16.33
N LYS A 168 -0.43 -23.59 16.39
CA LYS A 168 -0.63 -24.53 17.48
C LYS A 168 0.64 -24.66 18.31
N LYS A 169 0.68 -23.99 19.46
CA LYS A 169 1.86 -23.99 20.37
C LYS A 169 2.42 -25.38 20.72
N LYS A 170 1.56 -26.42 20.75
CA LYS A 170 2.00 -27.80 21.03
C LYS A 170 3.00 -28.34 20.01
N THR A 171 2.89 -27.95 18.73
CA THR A 171 3.78 -28.42 17.66
C THR A 171 5.16 -27.76 17.70
N LEU A 172 5.27 -26.58 18.33
CA LEU A 172 6.52 -25.84 18.46
C LEU A 172 7.47 -26.45 19.51
N ARG A 173 6.96 -27.23 20.46
CA ARG A 173 7.81 -27.92 21.44
C ARG A 173 8.75 -28.89 20.75
N ALA A 174 8.27 -29.67 19.78
CA ALA A 174 9.12 -30.59 19.01
C ALA A 174 10.26 -29.87 18.28
N LEU A 175 10.04 -28.60 17.83
CA LEU A 175 11.10 -27.79 17.22
C LEU A 175 12.15 -27.36 18.26
N LEU A 176 11.73 -27.00 19.47
CA LEU A 176 12.64 -26.67 20.57
C LEU A 176 13.43 -27.88 21.03
N ASP A 177 12.79 -29.05 21.12
CA ASP A 177 13.45 -30.33 21.50
C ASP A 177 14.50 -30.74 20.44
N ALA A 178 14.20 -30.55 19.14
CA ALA A 178 15.15 -30.81 18.07
C ALA A 178 16.32 -29.81 18.12
N LEU A 179 16.04 -28.54 18.45
CA LEU A 179 17.06 -27.51 18.61
C LEU A 179 17.99 -27.84 19.79
N ASP A 180 17.43 -28.25 20.93
CA ASP A 180 18.21 -28.71 22.10
C ASP A 180 19.10 -29.91 21.75
N ALA A 181 18.61 -30.83 20.92
CA ALA A 181 19.38 -32.01 20.48
C ALA A 181 20.56 -31.61 19.58
N VAL A 182 20.36 -30.72 18.62
CA VAL A 182 21.43 -30.21 17.74
C VAL A 182 22.46 -29.41 18.54
N MET A 183 22.03 -28.62 19.51
CA MET A 183 22.92 -27.82 20.35
C MET A 183 23.69 -28.62 21.40
N ALA A 184 23.19 -29.80 21.79
CA ALA A 184 23.91 -30.72 22.71
C ALA A 184 25.12 -31.37 22.04
N ALA A 185 25.11 -31.55 20.71
CA ALA A 185 26.21 -32.12 19.93
C ALA A 185 26.44 -31.30 18.66
N PRO A 186 26.91 -30.04 18.79
CA PRO A 186 27.11 -29.18 17.65
C PRO A 186 28.22 -29.72 16.75
N GLN A 187 27.90 -29.82 15.46
CA GLN A 187 28.88 -30.27 14.48
C GLN A 187 29.76 -29.06 14.05
N PRO A 188 31.07 -29.28 13.83
CA PRO A 188 31.95 -28.26 13.32
C PRO A 188 31.50 -27.84 11.92
N ARG A 189 31.78 -26.60 11.58
CA ARG A 189 31.55 -26.13 10.22
C ARG A 189 32.44 -26.89 9.24
N PRO A 190 31.96 -27.13 8.01
CA PRO A 190 32.81 -27.64 6.95
C PRO A 190 33.99 -26.70 6.72
N ASP A 191 35.21 -27.21 6.69
CA ASP A 191 36.41 -26.45 6.34
C ASP A 191 36.38 -26.11 4.86
N GLY A 192 36.36 -24.82 4.55
CA GLY A 192 36.36 -24.26 3.20
C GLY A 192 35.22 -23.28 2.95
N ALA A 193 35.42 -22.33 2.02
CA ALA A 193 34.31 -21.54 1.51
C ALA A 193 33.30 -22.50 0.88
N PRO A 194 31.98 -22.34 1.14
CA PRO A 194 30.99 -23.21 0.49
C PRO A 194 31.19 -23.10 -1.01
N GLU A 195 31.63 -24.17 -1.67
CA GLU A 195 31.48 -24.27 -3.12
C GLU A 195 29.98 -24.16 -3.35
N ALA A 196 29.55 -23.05 -3.93
CA ALA A 196 28.19 -22.88 -4.35
C ALA A 196 27.96 -23.97 -5.41
N GLY A 197 27.37 -25.09 -4.98
CA GLY A 197 26.94 -26.14 -5.88
C GLY A 197 26.07 -25.53 -6.98
N ASP A 198 26.02 -26.17 -8.14
CA ASP A 198 25.15 -25.70 -9.21
C ASP A 198 23.71 -25.65 -8.66
N PRO A 199 23.05 -24.46 -8.64
CA PRO A 199 21.66 -24.34 -8.18
C PRO A 199 20.71 -25.33 -8.85
N ALA A 200 21.03 -25.77 -10.07
CA ALA A 200 20.26 -26.77 -10.80
C ALA A 200 20.34 -28.16 -10.15
N ASP A 201 21.46 -28.50 -9.51
CA ASP A 201 21.61 -29.78 -8.82
C ASP A 201 20.84 -29.80 -7.50
N ASP A 202 20.81 -28.69 -6.78
CA ASP A 202 19.99 -28.54 -5.56
C ASP A 202 18.50 -28.68 -5.89
N VAL A 203 18.04 -28.12 -7.01
CA VAL A 203 16.65 -28.26 -7.46
C VAL A 203 16.33 -29.73 -7.80
N ARG A 204 17.19 -30.40 -8.58
CA ARG A 204 16.99 -31.83 -8.90
C ARG A 204 16.98 -32.70 -7.66
N ARG A 205 17.88 -32.43 -6.71
CA ARG A 205 17.96 -33.15 -5.44
C ARG A 205 16.69 -32.93 -4.61
N ALA A 206 16.18 -31.72 -4.52
CA ALA A 206 14.92 -31.41 -3.85
C ALA A 206 13.73 -32.13 -4.51
N GLU A 207 13.67 -32.20 -5.84
CA GLU A 207 12.65 -32.93 -6.58
C GLU A 207 12.67 -34.43 -6.23
N VAL A 208 13.83 -35.08 -6.27
CA VAL A 208 13.99 -36.49 -5.94
C VAL A 208 13.55 -36.79 -4.51
N ILE A 209 13.98 -35.97 -3.54
CA ILE A 209 13.61 -36.11 -2.12
C ILE A 209 12.09 -35.96 -1.94
N CYS A 210 11.49 -34.96 -2.56
CA CYS A 210 10.05 -34.75 -2.48
C CYS A 210 9.25 -35.88 -3.15
N HIS A 211 9.72 -36.41 -4.27
CA HIS A 211 9.07 -37.56 -4.91
C HIS A 211 9.03 -38.80 -4.02
N ALA A 212 10.04 -39.01 -3.17
CA ALA A 212 10.11 -40.11 -2.25
C ALA A 212 9.27 -39.88 -0.97
N ALA A 213 9.22 -38.67 -0.45
CA ALA A 213 8.64 -38.35 0.86
C ALA A 213 7.24 -37.71 0.81
N VAL A 214 6.78 -37.24 -0.34
CA VAL A 214 5.50 -36.50 -0.47
C VAL A 214 4.53 -37.25 -1.38
N ARG A 215 3.38 -37.65 -0.82
CA ARG A 215 2.28 -38.28 -1.56
C ARG A 215 1.12 -37.31 -1.71
N ARG A 216 0.68 -37.09 -2.93
CA ARG A 216 -0.50 -36.27 -3.25
C ARG A 216 -1.66 -37.18 -3.65
N GLU A 217 -2.72 -37.25 -2.82
CA GLU A 217 -3.84 -38.17 -3.06
C GLU A 217 -4.77 -37.76 -4.18
N THR A 218 -4.86 -36.47 -4.53
CA THR A 218 -5.74 -36.00 -5.60
C THR A 218 -5.13 -34.90 -6.46
N PRO A 219 -5.01 -35.12 -7.78
CA PRO A 219 -4.70 -34.06 -8.73
C PRO A 219 -5.84 -33.04 -8.91
N GLU A 220 -7.06 -33.32 -8.41
CA GLU A 220 -8.25 -32.50 -8.63
C GLU A 220 -8.23 -31.14 -7.89
N TYR A 221 -7.66 -31.05 -6.69
CA TYR A 221 -7.58 -29.78 -5.97
C TYR A 221 -6.66 -28.78 -6.71
N ALA A 222 -5.51 -29.27 -7.18
CA ALA A 222 -4.62 -28.49 -8.04
C ALA A 222 -5.24 -28.20 -9.43
N ALA A 223 -6.21 -29.00 -9.89
CA ALA A 223 -6.92 -28.77 -11.15
C ALA A 223 -7.91 -27.61 -11.03
N ARG A 224 -8.58 -27.43 -9.89
CA ARG A 224 -9.48 -26.29 -9.62
C ARG A 224 -8.70 -24.98 -9.58
N ASP A 225 -7.60 -24.94 -8.82
CA ASP A 225 -6.75 -23.75 -8.73
C ASP A 225 -6.16 -23.40 -10.11
N ARG A 226 -5.69 -24.40 -10.87
CA ARG A 226 -5.21 -24.20 -12.24
C ARG A 226 -6.29 -23.71 -13.21
N ARG A 227 -7.55 -24.15 -13.06
CA ARG A 227 -8.67 -23.64 -13.88
C ARG A 227 -8.97 -22.19 -13.54
N LEU A 228 -9.01 -21.85 -12.24
CA LEU A 228 -9.19 -20.47 -11.76
C LEU A 228 -8.04 -19.58 -12.22
N ASP A 229 -6.80 -20.03 -12.09
CA ASP A 229 -5.64 -19.28 -12.57
C ASP A 229 -5.70 -19.07 -14.08
N ARG A 230 -6.04 -20.10 -14.87
CA ARG A 230 -6.21 -19.97 -16.32
C ARG A 230 -7.28 -18.92 -16.68
N LEU A 231 -8.39 -18.87 -15.91
CA LEU A 231 -9.44 -17.88 -16.12
C LEU A 231 -8.98 -16.47 -15.74
N LEU A 232 -8.31 -16.32 -14.58
CA LEU A 232 -7.92 -15.03 -14.03
C LEU A 232 -6.63 -14.45 -14.63
N THR A 233 -5.73 -15.31 -15.18
CA THR A 233 -4.46 -14.87 -15.77
C THR A 233 -4.43 -14.90 -17.29
N SER A 234 -5.52 -15.37 -17.95
CA SER A 234 -5.65 -15.31 -19.40
C SER A 234 -5.85 -13.86 -19.87
N ARG A 235 -5.27 -13.51 -21.01
CA ARG A 235 -5.45 -12.17 -21.59
C ARG A 235 -6.90 -11.87 -21.97
N ALA A 236 -7.65 -12.87 -22.48
CA ALA A 236 -9.02 -12.69 -22.95
C ALA A 236 -10.03 -12.54 -21.81
N THR A 237 -9.85 -13.28 -20.71
CA THR A 237 -10.80 -13.30 -19.59
C THR A 237 -10.30 -12.54 -18.37
N GLY A 238 -8.99 -12.54 -18.11
CA GLY A 238 -8.40 -11.92 -16.93
C GLY A 238 -8.58 -10.39 -16.89
N TYR A 239 -8.35 -9.69 -18.02
CA TYR A 239 -8.59 -8.23 -18.08
C TYR A 239 -10.05 -7.83 -17.85
N PRO A 240 -11.05 -8.45 -18.53
CA PRO A 240 -12.45 -8.17 -18.24
C PRO A 240 -12.85 -8.47 -16.79
N ILE A 241 -12.41 -9.60 -16.23
CA ILE A 241 -12.71 -9.94 -14.82
C ILE A 241 -12.07 -8.94 -13.87
N MET A 242 -10.85 -8.51 -14.15
CA MET A 242 -10.15 -7.49 -13.36
C MET A 242 -10.90 -6.16 -13.38
N LEU A 243 -11.37 -5.72 -14.53
CA LEU A 243 -12.12 -4.47 -14.68
C LEU A 243 -13.48 -4.55 -13.99
N LEU A 244 -14.21 -5.67 -14.16
CA LEU A 244 -15.47 -5.92 -13.48
C LEU A 244 -15.29 -6.01 -11.96
N GLY A 245 -14.25 -6.69 -11.49
CA GLY A 245 -13.93 -6.77 -10.05
C GLY A 245 -13.64 -5.40 -9.45
N LEU A 246 -12.86 -4.57 -10.14
CA LEU A 246 -12.60 -3.20 -9.72
C LEU A 246 -13.89 -2.36 -9.71
N ALA A 247 -14.69 -2.44 -10.77
CA ALA A 247 -15.96 -1.74 -10.86
C ALA A 247 -16.94 -2.16 -9.74
N ALA A 248 -16.99 -3.46 -9.41
CA ALA A 248 -17.82 -3.97 -8.32
C ALA A 248 -17.36 -3.45 -6.94
N VAL A 249 -16.05 -3.43 -6.67
CA VAL A 249 -15.51 -2.88 -5.42
C VAL A 249 -15.81 -1.39 -5.29
N LEU A 250 -15.59 -0.62 -6.35
CA LEU A 250 -15.88 0.82 -6.37
C LEU A 250 -17.39 1.08 -6.22
N TRP A 251 -18.22 0.36 -6.96
CA TRP A 251 -19.67 0.48 -6.85
C TRP A 251 -20.18 0.16 -5.43
N LEU A 252 -19.72 -0.94 -4.85
CA LEU A 252 -20.11 -1.33 -3.49
C LEU A 252 -19.62 -0.31 -2.46
N THR A 253 -18.42 0.27 -2.67
CA THR A 253 -17.89 1.31 -1.80
C THR A 253 -18.73 2.58 -1.87
N ILE A 254 -19.07 3.05 -3.06
CA ILE A 254 -19.85 4.28 -3.25
C ILE A 254 -21.30 4.08 -2.77
N ALA A 255 -21.97 3.03 -3.25
CA ALA A 255 -23.35 2.75 -2.89
C ALA A 255 -23.51 2.45 -1.39
N GLY A 256 -22.57 1.69 -0.82
CA GLY A 256 -22.60 1.35 0.60
C GLY A 256 -22.25 2.51 1.54
N ALA A 257 -21.50 3.50 1.04
CA ALA A 257 -21.10 4.66 1.86
C ALA A 257 -22.18 5.73 1.98
N ASN A 258 -23.13 5.83 1.04
CA ASN A 258 -24.09 6.93 0.98
C ASN A 258 -24.92 7.06 2.27
N ALA A 259 -25.63 6.02 2.68
CA ALA A 259 -26.47 6.07 3.88
C ALA A 259 -25.68 6.34 5.18
N PRO A 260 -24.51 5.69 5.45
CA PRO A 260 -23.69 6.03 6.59
C PRO A 260 -23.14 7.47 6.55
N SER A 261 -22.80 8.00 5.37
CA SER A 261 -22.33 9.37 5.21
C SER A 261 -23.41 10.38 5.54
N GLU A 262 -24.65 10.18 5.06
CA GLU A 262 -25.82 11.01 5.39
C GLU A 262 -26.11 10.98 6.88
N TRP A 263 -26.12 9.79 7.50
CA TRP A 263 -26.31 9.66 8.94
C TRP A 263 -25.24 10.43 9.75
N LEU A 264 -23.99 10.31 9.37
CA LEU A 264 -22.90 11.07 9.99
C LEU A 264 -23.05 12.58 9.77
N ALA A 265 -23.46 13.02 8.59
CA ALA A 265 -23.70 14.43 8.30
C ALA A 265 -24.81 15.01 9.20
N HIS A 266 -25.91 14.28 9.38
CA HIS A 266 -26.99 14.65 10.30
C HIS A 266 -26.50 14.69 11.76
N PHE A 267 -25.74 13.68 12.19
CA PHE A 267 -25.17 13.65 13.55
C PHE A 267 -24.24 14.86 13.80
N PHE A 268 -23.34 15.15 12.87
CA PHE A 268 -22.44 16.28 13.01
C PHE A 268 -23.17 17.63 12.91
N GLY A 269 -24.23 17.75 12.09
CA GLY A 269 -25.09 18.92 12.07
C GLY A 269 -25.75 19.19 13.42
N TRP A 270 -26.30 18.14 14.05
CA TRP A 270 -26.82 18.23 15.42
C TRP A 270 -25.73 18.64 16.41
N ALA A 271 -24.55 18.02 16.35
CA ALA A 271 -23.42 18.34 17.23
C ALA A 271 -22.93 19.78 17.03
N GLN A 272 -22.90 20.29 15.77
CA GLN A 272 -22.57 21.68 15.45
C GLN A 272 -23.54 22.66 16.14
N GLY A 273 -24.84 22.36 16.08
CA GLY A 273 -25.85 23.17 16.76
C GLY A 273 -25.65 23.21 18.28
N ARG A 274 -25.30 22.07 18.89
CA ARG A 274 -24.97 22.00 20.32
C ARG A 274 -23.70 22.77 20.69
N PHE A 275 -22.67 22.65 19.86
CA PHE A 275 -21.42 23.39 20.07
C PHE A 275 -21.62 24.90 19.93
N SER A 276 -22.41 25.33 18.94
CA SER A 276 -22.80 26.74 18.79
C SER A 276 -23.57 27.26 20.02
N ALA A 277 -24.58 26.51 20.48
CA ALA A 277 -25.35 26.88 21.67
C ALA A 277 -24.48 26.99 22.95
N MET A 278 -23.49 26.09 23.09
CA MET A 278 -22.54 26.13 24.20
C MET A 278 -21.68 27.42 24.16
N LEU A 279 -21.18 27.80 22.99
CA LEU A 279 -20.37 29.03 22.85
C LEU A 279 -21.21 30.28 23.07
N ILE A 280 -22.48 30.30 22.65
CA ILE A 280 -23.42 31.38 22.95
C ILE A 280 -23.66 31.50 24.47
N PHE A 281 -23.87 30.38 25.15
CA PHE A 281 -24.04 30.34 26.59
C PHE A 281 -22.80 30.86 27.33
N LEU A 282 -21.59 30.58 26.80
CA LEU A 282 -20.32 31.09 27.33
C LEU A 282 -20.06 32.57 26.97
N HIS A 283 -21.00 33.25 26.31
CA HIS A 283 -20.86 34.62 25.81
C HIS A 283 -19.64 34.84 24.91
N ALA A 284 -19.26 33.81 24.13
CA ALA A 284 -18.13 33.91 23.21
C ALA A 284 -18.40 34.98 22.12
N PRO A 285 -17.40 35.81 21.76
CA PRO A 285 -17.58 36.79 20.70
C PRO A 285 -17.90 36.13 19.35
N GLY A 286 -18.75 36.76 18.53
CA GLY A 286 -19.28 36.19 17.31
C GLY A 286 -18.19 35.74 16.31
N TRP A 287 -17.06 36.44 16.24
CA TRP A 287 -15.93 36.03 15.40
C TRP A 287 -15.31 34.71 15.86
N LEU A 288 -15.24 34.45 17.16
CA LEU A 288 -14.70 33.20 17.71
C LEU A 288 -15.66 32.05 17.48
N GLN A 289 -16.98 32.29 17.62
CA GLN A 289 -18.00 31.32 17.27
C GLN A 289 -17.91 30.93 15.79
N GLY A 290 -17.87 31.92 14.88
CA GLY A 290 -17.70 31.64 13.44
C GLY A 290 -16.42 30.86 13.13
N LEU A 291 -15.28 31.25 13.71
CA LEU A 291 -14.01 30.57 13.51
C LEU A 291 -14.03 29.11 13.97
N LEU A 292 -14.57 28.85 15.19
CA LEU A 292 -14.54 27.51 15.77
C LEU A 292 -15.68 26.61 15.26
N VAL A 293 -16.90 27.15 15.08
CA VAL A 293 -18.05 26.37 14.65
C VAL A 293 -18.08 26.25 13.11
N ASP A 294 -18.09 27.38 12.39
CA ASP A 294 -18.27 27.38 10.95
C ASP A 294 -16.95 27.13 10.20
N GLY A 295 -15.82 27.57 10.75
CA GLY A 295 -14.51 27.29 10.19
C GLY A 295 -14.01 25.88 10.56
N MET A 296 -13.66 25.67 11.81
CA MET A 296 -12.99 24.44 12.25
C MET A 296 -13.92 23.22 12.27
N PHE A 297 -15.01 23.31 13.07
CA PHE A 297 -15.85 22.13 13.34
C PHE A 297 -16.60 21.68 12.08
N ARG A 298 -17.18 22.61 11.31
CA ARG A 298 -17.93 22.29 10.10
C ARG A 298 -17.04 21.63 9.04
N THR A 299 -15.83 22.14 8.81
CA THR A 299 -14.88 21.55 7.88
C THR A 299 -14.44 20.16 8.33
N LEU A 300 -14.15 19.99 9.63
CA LEU A 300 -13.80 18.69 10.20
C LEU A 300 -14.94 17.69 10.07
N ALA A 301 -16.15 18.08 10.42
CA ALA A 301 -17.35 17.26 10.32
C ALA A 301 -17.61 16.79 8.90
N TRP A 302 -17.48 17.70 7.91
CA TRP A 302 -17.60 17.38 6.50
C TRP A 302 -16.57 16.31 6.07
N VAL A 303 -15.29 16.54 6.37
CA VAL A 303 -14.22 15.60 6.01
C VAL A 303 -14.45 14.22 6.63
N VAL A 304 -14.85 14.17 7.90
CA VAL A 304 -15.12 12.88 8.57
C VAL A 304 -16.34 12.18 7.97
N ALA A 305 -17.44 12.90 7.75
CA ALA A 305 -18.68 12.32 7.22
C ALA A 305 -18.50 11.74 5.81
N VAL A 306 -17.70 12.41 4.96
CA VAL A 306 -17.48 11.98 3.57
C VAL A 306 -16.38 10.93 3.43
N MET A 307 -15.33 10.97 4.26
CA MET A 307 -14.18 10.04 4.12
C MET A 307 -14.34 8.73 4.89
N LEU A 308 -14.92 8.76 6.11
CA LEU A 308 -14.93 7.59 6.98
C LEU A 308 -15.71 6.40 6.39
N PRO A 309 -16.96 6.55 5.89
CA PRO A 309 -17.72 5.41 5.40
C PRO A 309 -17.11 4.72 4.16
N PRO A 310 -16.71 5.44 3.10
CA PRO A 310 -16.05 4.81 1.96
C PRO A 310 -14.77 4.06 2.35
N MET A 311 -13.94 4.64 3.23
CA MET A 311 -12.71 3.99 3.68
C MET A 311 -12.99 2.73 4.51
N ALA A 312 -14.00 2.77 5.38
CA ALA A 312 -14.41 1.64 6.21
C ALA A 312 -14.96 0.46 5.40
N ILE A 313 -15.42 0.70 4.18
CA ILE A 313 -15.88 -0.34 3.24
C ILE A 313 -14.74 -0.78 2.32
N PHE A 314 -14.03 0.16 1.71
CA PHE A 314 -12.99 -0.12 0.72
C PHE A 314 -11.82 -0.93 1.28
N PHE A 315 -11.27 -0.52 2.43
CA PHE A 315 -10.08 -1.21 2.98
C PHE A 315 -10.34 -2.67 3.37
N PRO A 316 -11.43 -3.03 4.05
CA PRO A 316 -11.76 -4.43 4.28
C PRO A 316 -11.95 -5.23 3.00
N LEU A 317 -12.70 -4.70 2.01
CA LEU A 317 -12.93 -5.39 0.73
C LEU A 317 -11.61 -5.64 0.00
N PHE A 318 -10.74 -4.63 -0.06
CA PHE A 318 -9.45 -4.76 -0.70
C PHE A 318 -8.55 -5.79 0.02
N THR A 319 -8.52 -5.77 1.35
CA THR A 319 -7.75 -6.73 2.15
C THR A 319 -8.30 -8.15 2.02
N LEU A 320 -9.63 -8.31 1.92
CA LEU A 320 -10.24 -9.62 1.65
C LEU A 320 -9.83 -10.18 0.28
N LEU A 321 -9.76 -9.34 -0.75
CA LEU A 321 -9.28 -9.73 -2.08
C LEU A 321 -7.78 -10.07 -2.08
N GLU A 322 -6.99 -9.36 -1.26
CA GLU A 322 -5.58 -9.63 -1.03
C GLU A 322 -5.39 -11.00 -0.36
N ASP A 323 -6.06 -11.24 0.77
CA ASP A 323 -5.99 -12.49 1.52
C ASP A 323 -6.51 -13.69 0.71
N ALA A 324 -7.54 -13.49 -0.13
CA ALA A 324 -8.04 -14.51 -1.04
C ALA A 324 -7.04 -14.88 -2.15
N GLY A 325 -5.98 -14.10 -2.34
CA GLY A 325 -4.97 -14.32 -3.38
C GLY A 325 -5.37 -13.78 -4.76
N TYR A 326 -6.42 -12.97 -4.87
CA TYR A 326 -6.85 -12.37 -6.14
C TYR A 326 -5.89 -11.28 -6.63
N LEU A 327 -5.43 -10.40 -5.73
CA LEU A 327 -4.57 -9.28 -6.11
C LEU A 327 -3.23 -9.69 -6.76
N PRO A 328 -2.53 -10.76 -6.34
CA PRO A 328 -1.37 -11.25 -7.07
C PRO A 328 -1.65 -11.60 -8.55
N ARG A 329 -2.87 -12.07 -8.88
CA ARG A 329 -3.29 -12.36 -10.26
C ARG A 329 -3.49 -11.09 -11.07
N VAL A 330 -4.02 -10.03 -10.45
CA VAL A 330 -4.08 -8.69 -11.04
C VAL A 330 -2.69 -8.17 -11.35
N ALA A 331 -1.75 -8.28 -10.41
CA ALA A 331 -0.36 -7.89 -10.62
C ALA A 331 0.30 -8.67 -11.75
N TYR A 332 0.06 -9.98 -11.83
CA TYR A 332 0.56 -10.83 -12.91
C TYR A 332 0.08 -10.37 -14.31
N ASN A 333 -1.21 -10.04 -14.43
CA ASN A 333 -1.78 -9.59 -15.70
C ASN A 333 -1.17 -8.25 -16.16
N LEU A 334 -0.90 -7.35 -15.22
CA LEU A 334 -0.36 -6.02 -15.49
C LEU A 334 1.17 -5.96 -15.49
N ASP A 335 1.86 -7.07 -15.20
CA ASP A 335 3.31 -7.09 -15.11
C ASP A 335 3.98 -6.73 -16.45
N ARG A 336 3.49 -7.26 -17.56
CA ARG A 336 4.04 -6.96 -18.90
C ARG A 336 3.98 -5.48 -19.27
N PRO A 337 2.80 -4.77 -19.16
CA PRO A 337 2.75 -3.32 -19.37
C PRO A 337 3.73 -2.55 -18.49
N PHE A 338 3.85 -2.93 -17.21
CA PHE A 338 4.79 -2.27 -16.31
C PHE A 338 6.25 -2.57 -16.64
N GLN A 339 6.60 -3.80 -17.03
CA GLN A 339 7.94 -4.13 -17.49
C GLN A 339 8.33 -3.32 -18.74
N ALA A 340 7.40 -3.09 -19.67
CA ALA A 340 7.63 -2.19 -20.82
C ALA A 340 7.97 -0.75 -20.36
N CYS A 341 7.43 -0.31 -19.22
CA CYS A 341 7.75 0.97 -18.57
C CYS A 341 8.96 0.89 -17.62
N ARG A 342 9.70 -0.23 -17.59
CA ARG A 342 10.84 -0.50 -16.71
C ARG A 342 10.49 -0.48 -15.22
N ALA A 343 9.29 -0.93 -14.87
CA ALA A 343 8.78 -1.10 -13.52
C ALA A 343 8.23 -2.52 -13.32
N CYS A 344 7.83 -2.90 -12.11
CA CYS A 344 7.29 -4.23 -11.82
C CYS A 344 5.75 -4.22 -11.71
N GLY A 345 5.12 -5.36 -11.97
CA GLY A 345 3.66 -5.53 -11.90
C GLY A 345 3.05 -5.30 -10.52
N LYS A 346 3.84 -5.37 -9.43
CA LYS A 346 3.38 -5.00 -8.09
C LYS A 346 2.90 -3.55 -8.01
N GLN A 347 3.37 -2.65 -8.90
CA GLN A 347 2.89 -1.28 -8.99
C GLN A 347 1.40 -1.20 -9.30
N ALA A 348 0.84 -2.16 -10.03
CA ALA A 348 -0.60 -2.24 -10.29
C ALA A 348 -1.43 -2.34 -9.00
N LEU A 349 -0.95 -3.11 -8.02
CA LEU A 349 -1.62 -3.24 -6.72
C LEU A 349 -1.66 -1.91 -5.98
N THR A 350 -0.54 -1.18 -5.99
CA THR A 350 -0.46 0.12 -5.33
C THR A 350 -1.33 1.16 -6.02
N MET A 351 -1.49 1.10 -7.36
CA MET A 351 -2.43 1.93 -8.12
C MET A 351 -3.88 1.61 -7.74
N CYS A 352 -4.25 0.33 -7.67
CA CYS A 352 -5.59 -0.07 -7.22
C CYS A 352 -5.89 0.40 -5.79
N MET A 353 -4.91 0.33 -4.87
CA MET A 353 -5.04 0.92 -3.54
C MET A 353 -5.18 2.44 -3.60
N GLY A 354 -4.47 3.10 -4.53
CA GLY A 354 -4.53 4.54 -4.78
C GLY A 354 -5.91 5.04 -5.19
N LEU A 355 -6.69 4.25 -5.96
CA LEU A 355 -8.09 4.55 -6.29
C LEU A 355 -8.98 4.68 -5.03
N GLY A 356 -8.71 3.91 -3.99
CA GLY A 356 -9.37 4.10 -2.71
C GLY A 356 -8.82 5.29 -1.94
N CYS A 357 -7.51 5.32 -1.73
CA CYS A 357 -6.80 6.38 -1.03
C CYS A 357 -5.33 6.41 -1.43
N ASN A 358 -4.85 7.54 -1.97
CA ASN A 358 -3.46 7.70 -2.40
C ASN A 358 -2.47 7.48 -1.25
N ALA A 359 -2.79 7.92 -0.02
CA ALA A 359 -1.94 7.68 1.14
C ALA A 359 -1.80 6.18 1.46
N ALA A 360 -2.89 5.41 1.30
CA ALA A 360 -2.84 3.95 1.45
C ALA A 360 -2.04 3.29 0.32
N GLY A 361 -2.21 3.76 -0.93
CA GLY A 361 -1.41 3.32 -2.08
C GLY A 361 0.09 3.52 -1.85
N VAL A 362 0.49 4.67 -1.31
CA VAL A 362 1.89 4.96 -0.96
C VAL A 362 2.43 4.01 0.12
N VAL A 363 1.67 3.74 1.19
CA VAL A 363 2.05 2.73 2.19
C VAL A 363 2.12 1.34 1.56
N GLY A 364 1.18 1.03 0.65
CA GLY A 364 1.16 -0.22 -0.11
C GLY A 364 2.42 -0.45 -0.96
N CYS A 365 3.14 0.61 -1.37
CA CYS A 365 4.39 0.48 -2.12
C CYS A 365 5.50 -0.28 -1.38
N ARG A 366 5.34 -0.52 -0.06
CA ARG A 366 6.25 -1.37 0.72
C ARG A 366 6.31 -2.83 0.24
N ILE A 367 5.30 -3.29 -0.52
CA ILE A 367 5.30 -4.62 -1.13
C ILE A 367 6.31 -4.75 -2.28
N ILE A 368 6.84 -3.63 -2.77
CA ILE A 368 7.82 -3.58 -3.86
C ILE A 368 9.22 -3.66 -3.24
N ASP A 369 9.95 -4.71 -3.57
CA ASP A 369 11.24 -5.02 -2.96
C ASP A 369 12.35 -4.06 -3.44
N SER A 370 12.36 -3.72 -4.73
CA SER A 370 13.32 -2.78 -5.32
C SER A 370 13.06 -1.36 -4.86
N GLU A 371 14.03 -0.72 -4.21
CA GLU A 371 13.93 0.67 -3.73
C GLU A 371 13.64 1.65 -4.87
N ARG A 372 14.28 1.45 -6.04
CA ARG A 372 14.05 2.25 -7.25
C ARG A 372 12.60 2.14 -7.72
N GLU A 373 12.08 0.92 -7.86
CA GLU A 373 10.71 0.68 -8.33
C GLU A 373 9.67 1.12 -7.32
N ARG A 374 9.97 0.98 -6.04
CA ARG A 374 9.16 1.52 -4.95
C ARG A 374 9.04 3.04 -5.04
N LEU A 375 10.15 3.75 -5.30
CA LEU A 375 10.12 5.20 -5.51
C LEU A 375 9.32 5.58 -6.77
N LEU A 376 9.47 4.84 -7.89
CA LEU A 376 8.65 5.06 -9.08
C LEU A 376 7.16 4.92 -8.76
N ALA A 377 6.77 3.86 -8.05
CA ALA A 377 5.40 3.62 -7.65
C ALA A 377 4.86 4.72 -6.71
N VAL A 378 5.65 5.18 -5.73
CA VAL A 378 5.29 6.27 -4.82
C VAL A 378 5.06 7.58 -5.57
N LEU A 379 5.94 7.93 -6.50
CA LEU A 379 5.86 9.19 -7.26
C LEU A 379 4.67 9.21 -8.22
N THR A 380 4.35 8.09 -8.84
CA THR A 380 3.28 8.00 -9.85
C THR A 380 1.92 7.62 -9.27
N ASN A 381 1.86 7.17 -8.00
CA ASN A 381 0.59 6.80 -7.36
C ASN A 381 -0.43 7.94 -7.32
N SER A 382 0.05 9.19 -7.22
CA SER A 382 -0.81 10.39 -7.17
C SER A 382 -1.49 10.74 -8.49
N LEU A 383 -1.07 10.12 -9.61
CA LEU A 383 -1.73 10.26 -10.91
C LEU A 383 -3.05 9.46 -10.98
N MET A 384 -3.24 8.51 -10.06
CA MET A 384 -4.52 7.82 -9.94
C MET A 384 -5.48 8.63 -9.06
N PRO A 385 -6.70 8.95 -9.55
CA PRO A 385 -7.68 9.68 -8.75
C PRO A 385 -8.15 8.82 -7.59
N CYS A 386 -8.11 9.38 -6.39
CA CYS A 386 -8.62 8.70 -5.19
C CYS A 386 -10.13 8.89 -5.03
N ASN A 387 -10.74 8.09 -4.15
CA ASN A 387 -12.16 8.15 -3.86
C ASN A 387 -12.65 9.56 -3.50
N GLY A 388 -11.84 10.39 -2.83
CA GLY A 388 -12.19 11.77 -2.50
C GLY A 388 -12.33 12.71 -3.71
N ARG A 389 -11.85 12.33 -4.88
CA ARG A 389 -12.04 13.09 -6.12
C ARG A 389 -13.30 12.66 -6.88
N PHE A 390 -13.79 11.44 -6.68
CA PHE A 390 -14.93 10.90 -7.42
C PHE A 390 -16.24 11.70 -7.28
N PRO A 391 -16.66 12.14 -6.08
CA PRO A 391 -17.89 12.92 -5.96
C PRO A 391 -17.92 14.16 -6.83
N ALA A 392 -16.83 14.94 -6.84
CA ALA A 392 -16.70 16.13 -7.67
C ALA A 392 -16.66 15.80 -9.17
N LEU A 393 -15.91 14.75 -9.56
CA LEU A 393 -15.85 14.28 -10.95
C LEU A 393 -17.22 13.80 -11.45
N ILE A 394 -17.92 12.98 -10.66
CA ILE A 394 -19.25 12.49 -11.01
C ILE A 394 -20.25 13.65 -11.13
N ALA A 395 -20.23 14.60 -10.19
CA ALA A 395 -21.10 15.78 -10.22
C ALA A 395 -20.85 16.61 -11.49
N LEU A 396 -19.60 16.95 -11.81
CA LEU A 396 -19.26 17.70 -13.00
C LEU A 396 -19.61 16.98 -14.29
N MET A 397 -19.33 15.66 -14.37
CA MET A 397 -19.66 14.85 -15.54
C MET A 397 -21.18 14.73 -15.74
N THR A 398 -21.95 14.59 -14.66
CA THR A 398 -23.41 14.52 -14.73
C THR A 398 -24.00 15.86 -15.14
N MET A 399 -23.51 16.98 -14.60
CA MET A 399 -24.05 18.33 -14.88
C MET A 399 -23.77 18.80 -16.30
N PHE A 400 -22.56 18.60 -16.82
CA PHE A 400 -22.13 19.22 -18.09
C PHE A 400 -22.13 18.27 -19.29
N PHE A 401 -22.04 16.94 -19.08
CA PHE A 401 -21.84 15.98 -20.18
C PHE A 401 -22.96 14.93 -20.30
N SER A 402 -23.92 14.92 -19.40
CA SER A 402 -25.06 14.01 -19.50
C SER A 402 -26.17 14.60 -20.35
N LEU A 403 -26.17 14.29 -21.65
CA LEU A 403 -27.14 14.77 -22.66
C LEU A 403 -28.62 14.46 -22.35
N SER A 404 -28.89 13.61 -21.38
CA SER A 404 -30.27 13.19 -21.00
C SER A 404 -30.42 12.79 -19.53
N GLY A 405 -29.49 13.23 -18.65
CA GLY A 405 -29.50 12.79 -17.25
C GLY A 405 -29.17 11.30 -17.07
N SER A 406 -28.67 10.61 -18.10
CA SER A 406 -28.38 9.20 -18.03
C SER A 406 -27.10 8.92 -17.26
N THR A 407 -27.23 8.15 -16.18
CA THR A 407 -26.10 7.68 -15.36
C THR A 407 -25.09 6.87 -16.15
N LEU A 408 -25.48 6.29 -17.29
CA LEU A 408 -24.61 5.50 -18.15
C LEU A 408 -23.55 6.36 -18.85
N THR A 409 -23.93 7.55 -19.37
CA THR A 409 -22.97 8.45 -20.03
C THR A 409 -21.94 8.99 -19.04
N ALA A 410 -22.36 9.35 -17.84
CA ALA A 410 -21.44 9.79 -16.78
C ALA A 410 -20.46 8.66 -16.39
N ALA A 411 -20.96 7.43 -16.29
CA ALA A 411 -20.11 6.26 -15.98
C ALA A 411 -19.10 5.96 -17.11
N LEU A 412 -19.49 6.07 -18.36
CA LEU A 412 -18.58 5.88 -19.50
C LEU A 412 -17.49 6.95 -19.54
N LEU A 413 -17.86 8.23 -19.32
CA LEU A 413 -16.91 9.33 -19.24
C LEU A 413 -15.93 9.19 -18.08
N LEU A 414 -16.43 8.77 -16.90
CA LEU A 414 -15.57 8.49 -15.75
C LEU A 414 -14.61 7.33 -16.05
N THR A 415 -15.09 6.29 -16.72
CA THR A 415 -14.23 5.17 -17.13
C THR A 415 -13.16 5.63 -18.12
N ALA A 416 -13.50 6.47 -19.10
CA ALA A 416 -12.54 7.04 -20.03
C ALA A 416 -11.50 7.90 -19.31
N ALA A 417 -11.92 8.72 -18.34
CA ALA A 417 -11.04 9.53 -17.52
C ALA A 417 -10.08 8.65 -16.68
N LEU A 418 -10.55 7.55 -16.11
CA LEU A 418 -9.70 6.59 -15.40
C LEU A 418 -8.68 5.92 -16.34
N MET A 419 -9.08 5.55 -17.55
CA MET A 419 -8.17 4.98 -18.55
C MET A 419 -7.12 6.00 -18.98
N LEU A 420 -7.47 7.29 -19.09
CA LEU A 420 -6.50 8.37 -19.32
C LEU A 420 -5.47 8.43 -18.17
N CYS A 421 -5.90 8.39 -16.91
CA CYS A 421 -5.00 8.38 -15.75
C CYS A 421 -4.07 7.17 -15.74
N VAL A 422 -4.57 5.98 -16.10
CA VAL A 422 -3.73 4.77 -16.25
C VAL A 422 -2.66 4.99 -17.33
N GLY A 423 -3.06 5.50 -18.50
CA GLY A 423 -2.13 5.81 -19.59
C GLY A 423 -1.05 6.84 -19.19
N LEU A 424 -1.46 7.91 -18.50
CA LEU A 424 -0.55 8.94 -17.97
C LEU A 424 0.39 8.36 -16.91
N THR A 425 -0.08 7.43 -16.09
CA THR A 425 0.77 6.75 -15.10
C THR A 425 1.83 5.90 -15.78
N PHE A 426 1.49 5.15 -16.83
CA PHE A 426 2.48 4.42 -17.63
C PHE A 426 3.50 5.37 -18.27
N GLY A 427 3.03 6.45 -18.89
CA GLY A 427 3.89 7.46 -19.50
C GLY A 427 4.84 8.12 -18.49
N ALA A 428 4.33 8.52 -17.33
CA ALA A 428 5.12 9.11 -16.25
C ALA A 428 6.13 8.11 -15.66
N THR A 429 5.72 6.86 -15.47
CA THR A 429 6.62 5.78 -15.01
C THR A 429 7.75 5.57 -16.01
N TRP A 430 7.45 5.49 -17.30
CA TRP A 430 8.44 5.37 -18.37
C TRP A 430 9.38 6.58 -18.38
N LEU A 431 8.86 7.80 -18.32
CA LEU A 431 9.64 9.04 -18.32
C LEU A 431 10.60 9.10 -17.11
N LEU A 432 10.08 8.85 -15.91
CA LEU A 432 10.90 8.85 -14.69
C LEU A 432 11.96 7.75 -14.72
N SER A 433 11.63 6.56 -15.25
CA SER A 433 12.57 5.44 -15.37
C SER A 433 13.65 5.69 -16.43
N ALA A 434 13.38 6.52 -17.41
CA ALA A 434 14.33 6.91 -18.44
C ALA A 434 15.23 8.09 -18.02
N THR A 435 14.76 8.96 -17.12
CA THR A 435 15.43 10.22 -16.73
C THR A 435 16.01 10.17 -15.33
N VAL A 436 15.17 10.27 -14.30
CA VAL A 436 15.57 10.50 -12.89
C VAL A 436 15.96 9.20 -12.19
N LEU A 437 15.19 8.13 -12.41
CA LEU A 437 15.35 6.83 -11.76
C LEU A 437 15.77 5.75 -12.78
N ARG A 438 16.88 5.99 -13.46
CA ARG A 438 17.43 5.09 -14.49
C ARG A 438 17.76 3.73 -13.93
N GLY A 439 17.44 2.65 -14.66
CA GLY A 439 17.77 1.28 -14.30
C GLY A 439 16.96 0.26 -15.09
N LYS A 440 17.36 -1.01 -14.97
CA LYS A 440 16.60 -2.14 -15.52
C LYS A 440 15.50 -2.53 -14.52
N PRO A 441 14.36 -3.07 -15.00
CA PRO A 441 13.35 -3.64 -14.09
C PRO A 441 13.98 -4.82 -13.32
N SER A 442 13.53 -5.01 -12.09
CA SER A 442 13.91 -6.19 -11.32
C SER A 442 13.37 -7.44 -12.03
N ALA A 443 14.22 -8.45 -12.21
CA ALA A 443 13.79 -9.76 -12.69
C ALA A 443 13.07 -10.48 -11.55
N PHE A 444 11.81 -10.13 -11.31
CA PHE A 444 10.99 -10.75 -10.30
C PHE A 444 10.07 -11.79 -10.94
N ALA A 445 10.29 -13.06 -10.60
CA ALA A 445 9.30 -14.09 -10.88
C ALA A 445 8.12 -13.88 -9.93
N LEU A 446 7.00 -13.37 -10.44
CA LEU A 446 5.79 -13.19 -9.63
C LEU A 446 5.22 -14.56 -9.29
N GLU A 447 5.45 -14.99 -8.04
CA GLU A 447 4.86 -16.21 -7.53
C GLU A 447 3.38 -15.98 -7.23
N LEU A 448 2.53 -16.80 -7.82
CA LEU A 448 1.12 -16.79 -7.51
C LEU A 448 0.90 -17.59 -6.20
N PRO A 449 0.60 -16.92 -5.08
CA PRO A 449 0.31 -17.63 -3.84
C PRO A 449 -0.95 -18.47 -4.01
N PRO A 450 -1.08 -19.59 -3.28
CA PRO A 450 -2.29 -20.42 -3.31
C PRO A 450 -3.50 -19.60 -2.82
N TYR A 451 -4.69 -19.95 -3.35
CA TYR A 451 -5.93 -19.37 -2.84
C TYR A 451 -6.15 -19.78 -1.39
N ARG A 452 -6.50 -18.82 -0.55
CA ARG A 452 -6.76 -19.02 0.88
C ARG A 452 -8.13 -18.45 1.24
N ALA A 453 -8.86 -19.14 2.11
CA ALA A 453 -10.08 -18.58 2.69
C ALA A 453 -9.71 -17.39 3.60
N PRO A 454 -10.20 -16.16 3.31
CA PRO A 454 -9.86 -14.99 4.09
C PRO A 454 -10.44 -15.07 5.51
N GLN A 455 -9.69 -14.56 6.50
CA GLN A 455 -10.16 -14.49 7.89
C GLN A 455 -10.97 -13.21 8.12
N VAL A 456 -12.25 -13.22 7.69
CA VAL A 456 -13.11 -12.05 7.62
C VAL A 456 -13.12 -11.21 8.90
N GLY A 457 -13.26 -11.82 10.08
CA GLY A 457 -13.32 -11.09 11.34
C GLY A 457 -12.02 -10.33 11.68
N GLN A 458 -10.85 -10.97 11.48
CA GLN A 458 -9.55 -10.31 11.73
C GLN A 458 -9.27 -9.22 10.71
N VAL A 459 -9.64 -9.46 9.45
CA VAL A 459 -9.48 -8.47 8.37
C VAL A 459 -10.31 -7.23 8.65
N LEU A 460 -11.59 -7.38 9.02
CA LEU A 460 -12.47 -6.26 9.34
C LEU A 460 -11.89 -5.41 10.48
N VAL A 461 -11.54 -6.03 11.60
CA VAL A 461 -11.01 -5.31 12.77
C VAL A 461 -9.72 -4.57 12.41
N ARG A 462 -8.73 -5.24 11.79
CA ARG A 462 -7.45 -4.60 11.42
C ARG A 462 -7.62 -3.50 10.39
N SER A 463 -8.45 -3.70 9.37
CA SER A 463 -8.65 -2.70 8.31
C SER A 463 -9.29 -1.43 8.84
N VAL A 464 -10.27 -1.55 9.74
CA VAL A 464 -10.95 -0.39 10.32
C VAL A 464 -10.04 0.32 11.32
N PHE A 465 -9.46 -0.37 12.30
CA PHE A 465 -8.68 0.27 13.35
C PHE A 465 -7.28 0.71 12.91
N ASP A 466 -6.54 -0.14 12.20
CA ASP A 466 -5.15 0.15 11.88
C ASP A 466 -4.99 1.03 10.62
N ARG A 467 -5.94 0.95 9.67
CA ARG A 467 -5.86 1.70 8.40
C ARG A 467 -6.82 2.89 8.39
N THR A 468 -8.12 2.67 8.59
CA THR A 468 -9.14 3.73 8.43
C THR A 468 -8.99 4.83 9.47
N LEU A 469 -8.94 4.49 10.78
CA LEU A 469 -8.82 5.49 11.84
C LEU A 469 -7.49 6.24 11.82
N PHE A 470 -6.41 5.57 11.41
CA PHE A 470 -5.10 6.20 11.29
C PHE A 470 -5.06 7.27 10.18
N VAL A 471 -5.63 6.96 9.00
CA VAL A 471 -5.73 7.92 7.89
C VAL A 471 -6.67 9.07 8.24
N LEU A 472 -7.83 8.75 8.85
CA LEU A 472 -8.81 9.73 9.30
C LEU A 472 -8.23 10.71 10.32
N GLY A 473 -7.48 10.24 11.31
CA GLY A 473 -6.84 11.08 12.31
C GLY A 473 -5.88 12.11 11.70
N ARG A 474 -5.13 11.71 10.67
CA ARG A 474 -4.27 12.64 9.92
C ARG A 474 -5.07 13.66 9.10
N ALA A 475 -6.13 13.22 8.42
CA ALA A 475 -7.00 14.12 7.67
C ALA A 475 -7.63 15.16 8.59
N ALA A 476 -8.13 14.74 9.76
CA ALA A 476 -8.70 15.61 10.77
C ALA A 476 -7.70 16.66 11.30
N ALA A 477 -6.46 16.25 11.59
CA ALA A 477 -5.42 17.13 12.09
C ALA A 477 -5.06 18.26 11.11
N VAL A 478 -5.25 18.06 9.81
CA VAL A 478 -4.99 19.09 8.79
C VAL A 478 -6.26 19.86 8.43
N ALA A 479 -7.42 19.19 8.41
CA ALA A 479 -8.69 19.81 8.05
C ALA A 479 -9.13 20.89 9.06
N ALA A 480 -8.89 20.69 10.34
CA ALA A 480 -9.29 21.64 11.37
C ALA A 480 -8.61 23.02 11.21
N PRO A 481 -7.26 23.16 11.15
CA PRO A 481 -6.62 24.45 10.92
C PRO A 481 -6.91 25.02 9.53
N ALA A 482 -7.09 24.18 8.52
CA ALA A 482 -7.44 24.64 7.18
C ALA A 482 -8.84 25.25 7.12
N GLY A 483 -9.81 24.68 7.83
CA GLY A 483 -11.15 25.24 7.96
C GLY A 483 -11.13 26.62 8.65
N MET A 484 -10.31 26.79 9.70
CA MET A 484 -10.11 28.11 10.33
C MET A 484 -9.51 29.14 9.36
N ALA A 485 -8.49 28.73 8.58
CA ALA A 485 -7.87 29.59 7.58
C ALA A 485 -8.87 29.98 6.48
N LEU A 486 -9.66 29.02 5.99
CA LEU A 486 -10.71 29.26 5.01
C LEU A 486 -11.75 30.26 5.51
N TRP A 487 -12.24 30.07 6.73
CA TRP A 487 -13.19 30.99 7.36
C TRP A 487 -12.59 32.39 7.48
N ALA A 488 -11.34 32.51 7.92
CA ALA A 488 -10.67 33.80 8.06
C ALA A 488 -10.54 34.51 6.68
N LEU A 489 -10.14 33.81 5.63
CA LEU A 489 -10.06 34.36 4.28
C LEU A 489 -11.40 34.84 3.75
N ALA A 490 -12.49 34.14 4.08
CA ALA A 490 -13.83 34.50 3.64
C ALA A 490 -14.42 35.69 4.39
N ASN A 491 -14.15 35.80 5.71
CA ASN A 491 -14.78 36.79 6.58
C ASN A 491 -13.92 38.01 6.88
N VAL A 492 -12.61 37.99 6.62
CA VAL A 492 -11.75 39.17 6.78
C VAL A 492 -11.85 40.02 5.49
N HIS A 493 -12.38 41.23 5.63
CA HIS A 493 -12.55 42.20 4.54
C HIS A 493 -11.45 43.26 4.59
N SER A 494 -10.90 43.59 3.44
CA SER A 494 -9.95 44.68 3.27
C SER A 494 -10.44 45.58 2.11
N GLY A 495 -10.84 46.81 2.41
CA GLY A 495 -11.41 47.71 1.42
C GLY A 495 -12.76 47.25 0.86
N GLY A 496 -13.62 46.64 1.69
CA GLY A 496 -14.96 46.19 1.30
C GLY A 496 -15.01 44.83 0.55
N VAL A 497 -13.87 44.23 0.24
CA VAL A 497 -13.77 42.95 -0.48
C VAL A 497 -13.13 41.91 0.42
N SER A 498 -13.63 40.66 0.41
CA SER A 498 -13.05 39.60 1.20
C SER A 498 -11.63 39.24 0.68
N LEU A 499 -10.78 38.75 1.59
CA LEU A 499 -9.44 38.27 1.21
C LEU A 499 -9.54 37.09 0.24
N LEU A 500 -10.55 36.24 0.38
CA LEU A 500 -10.82 35.13 -0.55
C LEU A 500 -11.01 35.64 -1.98
N THR A 501 -11.85 36.65 -2.20
CA THR A 501 -12.09 37.24 -3.52
C THR A 501 -10.82 37.90 -4.10
N ARG A 502 -9.99 38.56 -3.25
CA ARG A 502 -8.71 39.12 -3.71
C ARG A 502 -7.71 38.05 -4.12
N CYS A 503 -7.60 36.97 -3.36
CA CYS A 503 -6.74 35.84 -3.71
C CYS A 503 -7.22 35.18 -5.02
N ALA A 504 -8.54 35.05 -5.21
CA ALA A 504 -9.10 34.51 -6.44
C ALA A 504 -8.75 35.40 -7.63
N ALA A 505 -8.93 36.73 -7.53
CA ALA A 505 -8.57 37.70 -8.58
C ALA A 505 -7.06 37.64 -8.93
N ALA A 506 -6.18 37.42 -7.94
CA ALA A 506 -4.75 37.31 -8.19
C ALA A 506 -4.39 36.00 -8.95
N LEU A 507 -5.18 34.93 -8.78
CA LEU A 507 -4.98 33.64 -9.46
C LEU A 507 -5.70 33.58 -10.84
N ASP A 508 -6.56 34.55 -11.14
CA ASP A 508 -7.40 34.54 -12.33
C ASP A 508 -6.60 34.45 -13.65
N PRO A 509 -5.48 35.21 -13.85
CA PRO A 509 -4.69 35.07 -15.06
C PRO A 509 -4.17 33.67 -15.33
N LEU A 510 -3.77 32.96 -14.26
CA LEU A 510 -3.33 31.56 -14.34
C LEU A 510 -4.51 30.63 -14.61
N GLY A 511 -5.64 30.86 -13.93
CA GLY A 511 -6.89 30.12 -14.15
C GLY A 511 -7.34 30.23 -15.62
N GLN A 512 -7.41 31.41 -16.18
CA GLN A 512 -7.80 31.63 -17.57
C GLN A 512 -6.87 30.98 -18.59
N ALA A 513 -5.56 30.91 -18.31
CA ALA A 513 -4.60 30.18 -19.14
C ALA A 513 -4.88 28.65 -19.16
N MET A 514 -5.50 28.16 -18.11
CA MET A 514 -5.88 26.74 -17.94
C MET A 514 -7.36 26.49 -18.31
N GLY A 515 -8.11 27.49 -18.81
CA GLY A 515 -9.53 27.39 -19.12
C GLY A 515 -10.44 27.30 -17.88
N MET A 516 -9.98 27.80 -16.75
CA MET A 516 -10.69 27.91 -15.48
C MET A 516 -10.67 29.36 -14.99
N ASP A 517 -11.35 29.63 -13.88
CA ASP A 517 -11.29 30.94 -13.22
C ASP A 517 -10.42 30.90 -11.95
N GLY A 518 -10.13 32.07 -11.40
CA GLY A 518 -9.31 32.16 -10.18
C GLY A 518 -10.02 31.65 -8.95
N VAL A 519 -11.35 31.63 -8.91
CA VAL A 519 -12.13 31.08 -7.77
C VAL A 519 -11.95 29.57 -7.70
N LEU A 520 -12.08 28.88 -8.84
CA LEU A 520 -11.89 27.44 -8.90
C LEU A 520 -10.42 27.05 -8.58
N LEU A 521 -9.46 27.80 -9.13
CA LEU A 521 -8.05 27.55 -8.87
C LEU A 521 -7.70 27.77 -7.39
N LEU A 522 -8.25 28.81 -6.76
CA LEU A 522 -8.12 29.03 -5.33
C LEU A 522 -8.78 27.91 -4.52
N ALA A 523 -9.93 27.40 -4.97
CA ALA A 523 -10.59 26.26 -4.33
C ALA A 523 -9.71 25.01 -4.33
N PHE A 524 -8.96 24.75 -5.40
CA PHE A 524 -7.96 23.67 -5.42
C PHE A 524 -6.84 23.90 -4.39
N VAL A 525 -6.34 25.14 -4.29
CA VAL A 525 -5.28 25.47 -3.30
C VAL A 525 -5.79 25.27 -1.87
N LEU A 526 -6.98 25.79 -1.57
CA LEU A 526 -7.60 25.66 -0.25
C LEU A 526 -8.11 24.24 0.04
N GLY A 527 -8.42 23.47 -1.00
CA GLY A 527 -8.77 22.05 -0.94
C GLY A 527 -7.58 21.11 -0.67
N PHE A 528 -6.37 21.62 -0.54
CA PHE A 528 -5.16 20.85 -0.24
C PHE A 528 -5.27 19.91 0.98
N PRO A 529 -5.97 20.23 2.07
CA PRO A 529 -6.20 19.31 3.18
C PRO A 529 -6.94 18.03 2.78
N ALA A 530 -8.00 18.18 1.99
CA ALA A 530 -8.89 17.11 1.55
C ALA A 530 -9.52 17.49 0.20
N ASN A 531 -9.34 16.64 -0.80
CA ASN A 531 -9.79 16.92 -2.18
C ASN A 531 -11.32 17.06 -2.31
N GLU A 532 -12.06 16.48 -1.37
CA GLU A 532 -13.53 16.52 -1.33
C GLU A 532 -14.10 17.92 -1.11
N ILE A 533 -13.35 18.81 -0.47
CA ILE A 533 -13.83 20.15 -0.14
C ILE A 533 -13.63 21.16 -1.26
N VAL A 534 -12.94 20.79 -2.35
CA VAL A 534 -12.66 21.70 -3.48
C VAL A 534 -13.95 22.27 -4.08
N LEU A 535 -14.91 21.41 -4.43
CA LEU A 535 -16.16 21.85 -5.04
C LEU A 535 -17.03 22.69 -4.09
N PRO A 536 -17.22 22.31 -2.82
CA PRO A 536 -17.86 23.16 -1.80
C PRO A 536 -17.19 24.54 -1.62
N ILE A 537 -15.85 24.60 -1.66
CA ILE A 537 -15.12 25.88 -1.57
C ILE A 537 -15.39 26.75 -2.80
N ALA A 538 -15.40 26.16 -4.01
CA ALA A 538 -15.72 26.90 -5.23
C ALA A 538 -17.15 27.47 -5.17
N VAL A 539 -18.14 26.67 -4.75
CA VAL A 539 -19.53 27.12 -4.55
C VAL A 539 -19.60 28.24 -3.53
N MET A 540 -18.91 28.13 -2.38
CA MET A 540 -18.83 29.19 -1.38
C MET A 540 -18.25 30.48 -1.97
N GLY A 541 -17.20 30.36 -2.79
CA GLY A 541 -16.57 31.51 -3.47
C GLY A 541 -17.54 32.20 -4.43
N TYR A 542 -18.31 31.47 -5.22
CA TYR A 542 -19.28 32.03 -6.16
C TYR A 542 -20.51 32.65 -5.47
N LEU A 543 -20.94 32.06 -4.36
CA LEU A 543 -22.04 32.65 -3.56
C LEU A 543 -21.60 33.80 -2.67
N ALA A 544 -20.30 34.09 -2.59
CA ALA A 544 -19.70 35.06 -1.69
C ALA A 544 -20.12 34.85 -0.20
N GLN A 545 -20.29 33.59 0.21
CA GLN A 545 -20.70 33.21 1.58
C GLN A 545 -19.49 33.06 2.49
N GLY A 546 -19.66 33.41 3.76
CA GLY A 546 -18.60 33.34 4.79
C GLY A 546 -18.36 31.92 5.35
N SER A 547 -19.11 30.92 4.91
CA SER A 547 -19.00 29.52 5.38
C SER A 547 -19.32 28.55 4.26
N LEU A 548 -18.91 27.28 4.39
CA LEU A 548 -19.26 26.21 3.46
C LEU A 548 -20.77 26.08 3.33
N SER A 549 -21.27 26.05 2.09
CA SER A 549 -22.70 25.92 1.81
C SER A 549 -23.20 24.50 2.13
N ASP A 550 -24.46 24.38 2.51
CA ASP A 550 -25.14 23.09 2.52
C ASP A 550 -25.26 22.56 1.08
N ALA A 551 -25.40 21.23 0.94
CA ALA A 551 -25.39 20.58 -0.35
C ALA A 551 -26.50 21.15 -1.27
N LEU A 552 -26.11 21.90 -2.31
CA LEU A 552 -27.00 22.30 -3.38
C LEU A 552 -27.36 21.08 -4.23
N GLY A 553 -28.60 20.98 -4.68
CA GLY A 553 -28.97 20.01 -5.69
C GLY A 553 -28.18 20.20 -6.99
N LEU A 554 -27.94 19.12 -7.75
CA LEU A 554 -27.14 19.17 -8.99
C LEU A 554 -27.63 20.23 -9.97
N ALA A 555 -28.96 20.40 -10.10
CA ALA A 555 -29.55 21.43 -10.98
C ALA A 555 -29.26 22.85 -10.51
N GLN A 556 -29.33 23.12 -9.21
CA GLN A 556 -29.01 24.42 -8.63
C GLN A 556 -27.52 24.73 -8.75
N MET A 557 -26.68 23.73 -8.56
CA MET A 557 -25.23 23.86 -8.73
C MET A 557 -24.86 24.14 -10.19
N HIS A 558 -25.48 23.44 -11.15
CA HIS A 558 -25.30 23.72 -12.58
C HIS A 558 -25.69 25.16 -12.93
N ALA A 559 -26.87 25.61 -12.46
CA ALA A 559 -27.34 26.99 -12.69
C ALA A 559 -26.38 28.03 -12.08
N LEU A 560 -25.84 27.79 -10.89
CA LEU A 560 -24.86 28.65 -10.24
C LEU A 560 -23.56 28.73 -11.05
N LEU A 561 -23.02 27.58 -11.48
CA LEU A 561 -21.75 27.55 -12.23
C LEU A 561 -21.89 28.22 -13.58
N THR A 562 -22.98 27.96 -14.31
CA THR A 562 -23.25 28.60 -15.61
C THR A 562 -23.50 30.09 -15.47
N ALA A 563 -24.18 30.58 -14.42
CA ALA A 563 -24.34 31.99 -14.12
C ALA A 563 -23.00 32.69 -13.85
N ASN A 564 -21.98 31.97 -13.38
CA ASN A 564 -20.61 32.47 -13.18
C ASN A 564 -19.70 32.22 -14.39
N GLY A 565 -20.25 31.97 -15.58
CA GLY A 565 -19.49 31.88 -16.82
C GLY A 565 -18.90 30.52 -17.15
N TRP A 566 -19.29 29.46 -16.42
CA TRP A 566 -18.84 28.12 -16.75
C TRP A 566 -19.43 27.63 -18.06
N THR A 567 -18.57 27.16 -18.93
CA THR A 567 -18.90 26.50 -20.19
C THR A 567 -18.53 25.04 -20.12
N TRP A 568 -18.88 24.26 -21.13
CA TRP A 568 -18.45 22.88 -21.22
C TRP A 568 -16.90 22.76 -21.31
N THR A 569 -16.22 23.74 -21.91
CA THR A 569 -14.76 23.80 -21.98
C THR A 569 -14.15 24.00 -20.58
N THR A 570 -14.73 24.88 -19.77
CA THR A 570 -14.36 25.08 -18.37
C THR A 570 -14.56 23.78 -17.57
N ALA A 571 -15.67 23.09 -17.80
CA ALA A 571 -15.96 21.82 -17.13
C ALA A 571 -14.95 20.71 -17.50
N VAL A 572 -14.52 20.63 -18.78
CA VAL A 572 -13.45 19.70 -19.21
C VAL A 572 -12.14 20.04 -18.52
N SER A 573 -11.74 21.31 -18.51
CA SER A 573 -10.51 21.76 -17.83
C SER A 573 -10.55 21.45 -16.33
N ALA A 574 -11.69 21.70 -15.68
CA ALA A 574 -11.91 21.37 -14.27
C ALA A 574 -11.76 19.86 -14.03
N VAL A 575 -12.39 19.01 -14.86
CA VAL A 575 -12.27 17.55 -14.77
C VAL A 575 -10.82 17.10 -14.95
N LEU A 576 -10.11 17.59 -15.95
CA LEU A 576 -8.70 17.27 -16.20
C LEU A 576 -7.83 17.65 -14.99
N PHE A 577 -8.06 18.83 -14.42
CA PHE A 577 -7.30 19.28 -13.27
C PHE A 577 -7.68 18.51 -11.98
N PHE A 578 -8.96 18.16 -11.78
CA PHE A 578 -9.37 17.25 -10.70
C PHE A 578 -8.66 15.88 -10.78
N LEU A 579 -8.41 15.38 -11.99
CA LEU A 579 -7.69 14.11 -12.16
C LEU A 579 -6.21 14.23 -11.80
N LEU A 580 -5.57 15.37 -12.09
CA LEU A 580 -4.11 15.51 -12.14
C LEU A 580 -3.52 16.58 -11.21
N HIS A 581 -4.31 17.26 -10.37
CA HIS A 581 -3.77 18.21 -9.42
C HIS A 581 -2.95 17.51 -8.32
N TRP A 582 -2.23 18.27 -7.51
CA TRP A 582 -1.43 17.75 -6.39
C TRP A 582 -2.23 16.83 -5.47
N PRO A 583 -1.57 15.83 -4.86
CA PRO A 583 -2.20 14.97 -3.87
C PRO A 583 -2.48 15.75 -2.57
N CYS A 584 -3.47 15.29 -1.80
CA CYS A 584 -3.83 15.90 -0.52
C CYS A 584 -2.65 15.89 0.48
N SER A 585 -2.71 16.76 1.47
CA SER A 585 -1.70 16.91 2.52
C SER A 585 -1.35 15.60 3.23
N THR A 586 -2.36 14.78 3.50
CA THR A 586 -2.20 13.44 4.13
C THR A 586 -1.33 12.52 3.26
N THR A 587 -1.51 12.57 1.93
CA THR A 587 -0.70 11.79 0.98
C THR A 587 0.74 12.30 0.96
N LEU A 588 0.96 13.61 0.88
CA LEU A 588 2.31 14.20 0.87
C LEU A 588 3.05 13.92 2.19
N TRP A 589 2.37 14.02 3.32
CA TRP A 589 2.96 13.64 4.60
C TRP A 589 3.35 12.15 4.64
N THR A 590 2.50 11.29 4.08
CA THR A 590 2.81 9.86 3.98
C THR A 590 4.03 9.63 3.08
N ILE A 591 4.10 10.27 1.91
CA ILE A 591 5.27 10.21 1.01
C ILE A 591 6.53 10.68 1.74
N ARG A 592 6.46 11.81 2.48
CA ARG A 592 7.59 12.32 3.26
C ARG A 592 8.09 11.30 4.29
N ARG A 593 7.17 10.61 4.94
CA ARG A 593 7.48 9.60 5.95
C ARG A 593 8.06 8.32 5.34
N GLU A 594 7.50 7.86 4.21
CA GLU A 594 7.95 6.64 3.52
C GLU A 594 9.30 6.82 2.80
N THR A 595 9.54 7.99 2.22
CA THR A 595 10.77 8.27 1.47
C THR A 595 11.88 8.91 2.31
N GLY A 596 11.55 9.47 3.48
CA GLY A 596 12.47 10.24 4.30
C GLY A 596 12.99 11.53 3.65
N SER A 597 12.51 11.91 2.44
CA SER A 597 13.09 12.95 1.60
C SER A 597 12.10 14.03 1.19
N ALA A 598 12.41 15.31 1.42
CA ALA A 598 11.63 16.45 0.94
C ALA A 598 11.64 16.55 -0.59
N LYS A 599 12.77 16.21 -1.23
CA LYS A 599 12.93 16.24 -2.68
C LYS A 599 11.91 15.35 -3.38
N TRP A 600 11.76 14.10 -2.92
CA TRP A 600 10.79 13.16 -3.49
C TRP A 600 9.34 13.55 -3.20
N THR A 601 9.09 14.13 -2.02
CA THR A 601 7.76 14.66 -1.68
C THR A 601 7.36 15.83 -2.58
N LEU A 602 8.29 16.75 -2.82
CA LEU A 602 8.05 17.87 -3.72
C LEU A 602 7.84 17.40 -5.17
N LEU A 603 8.65 16.46 -5.65
CA LEU A 603 8.48 15.89 -6.99
C LEU A 603 7.13 15.17 -7.14
N ALA A 604 6.67 14.45 -6.12
CA ALA A 604 5.37 13.79 -6.11
C ALA A 604 4.19 14.79 -6.14
N ALA A 605 4.37 16.01 -5.65
CA ALA A 605 3.39 17.07 -5.78
C ALA A 605 3.47 17.76 -7.16
N LEU A 606 4.67 18.09 -7.62
CA LEU A 606 4.88 18.84 -8.84
C LEU A 606 4.57 18.05 -10.11
N LEU A 607 4.85 16.73 -10.12
CA LEU A 607 4.66 15.90 -11.31
C LEU A 607 3.20 15.86 -11.79
N PRO A 608 2.21 15.47 -10.97
CA PRO A 608 0.82 15.48 -11.40
C PRO A 608 0.32 16.90 -11.71
N THR A 609 0.73 17.90 -10.92
CA THR A 609 0.34 19.29 -11.10
C THR A 609 0.81 19.85 -12.43
N ALA A 610 2.08 19.67 -12.78
CA ALA A 610 2.64 20.14 -14.04
C ALA A 610 1.97 19.44 -15.24
N LEU A 611 1.70 18.13 -15.15
CA LEU A 611 0.95 17.41 -16.17
C LEU A 611 -0.49 17.95 -16.30
N GLY A 612 -1.17 18.18 -15.19
CA GLY A 612 -2.53 18.74 -15.18
C GLY A 612 -2.58 20.13 -15.78
N MET A 613 -1.67 21.01 -15.38
CA MET A 613 -1.58 22.38 -15.95
C MET A 613 -1.27 22.34 -17.44
N ALA A 614 -0.33 21.51 -17.88
CA ALA A 614 0.03 21.39 -19.29
C ALA A 614 -1.14 20.86 -20.14
N LEU A 615 -1.87 19.85 -19.67
CA LEU A 615 -3.03 19.31 -20.36
C LEU A 615 -4.19 20.31 -20.42
N CYS A 616 -4.48 21.01 -19.32
CA CYS A 616 -5.51 22.05 -19.29
C CYS A 616 -5.15 23.20 -20.25
N ALA A 617 -3.90 23.69 -20.23
CA ALA A 617 -3.45 24.75 -21.12
C ALA A 617 -3.49 24.31 -22.60
N ALA A 618 -3.05 23.09 -22.90
CA ALA A 618 -3.11 22.54 -24.27
C ALA A 618 -4.56 22.38 -24.74
N PHE A 619 -5.46 21.88 -23.90
CA PHE A 619 -6.89 21.78 -24.22
C PHE A 619 -7.52 23.16 -24.47
N THR A 620 -7.23 24.14 -23.58
CA THR A 620 -7.73 25.51 -23.71
C THR A 620 -7.20 26.20 -24.97
N ALA A 621 -5.91 26.03 -25.30
CA ALA A 621 -5.35 26.53 -26.52
C ALA A 621 -6.02 25.94 -27.76
N LEU A 622 -6.24 24.61 -27.74
CA LEU A 622 -6.92 23.89 -28.83
C LEU A 622 -8.39 24.37 -28.98
N SER A 623 -9.13 24.47 -27.88
CA SER A 623 -10.53 24.95 -27.91
C SER A 623 -10.65 26.37 -28.49
N ARG A 624 -9.73 27.29 -28.11
CA ARG A 624 -9.67 28.64 -28.67
C ARG A 624 -9.33 28.65 -30.16
N LEU A 625 -8.46 27.75 -30.64
CA LEU A 625 -8.12 27.62 -32.07
C LEU A 625 -9.29 27.13 -32.92
N ILE A 626 -10.15 26.29 -32.34
CA ILE A 626 -11.34 25.74 -33.02
C ILE A 626 -12.54 26.72 -32.94
N GLY A 627 -12.42 27.79 -32.14
CA GLY A 627 -13.47 28.80 -31.97
C GLY A 627 -14.55 28.37 -30.95
N TRP A 628 -14.20 27.55 -30.02
CA TRP A 628 -15.09 27.07 -28.93
C TRP A 628 -14.88 27.84 -27.63
#